data_fa62b77ac98f49d507f4faff5e5030be
#
_entry.id   fa62b77ac98f49d507f4faff5e5030be
#
_cell.length_a   1.000
_cell.length_b   1.000
_cell.length_c   1.000
_cell.angle_alpha   90.00
_cell.angle_beta   90.00
_cell.angle_gamma   90.00
#
_symmetry.space_group_name_H-M   'P 1'
#
loop_
_entity.id
_entity.type
_entity.pdbx_description
1 polymer ?
#
loop_
_entity_poly.entity_id
_entity_poly.type
_entity_poly.pdbx_seq_one_letter_code
_entity_poly.pdbx_strand_id
1 'polypeptide(L)'
;PYLLKEEEAKDHLTLRFTIPSEIEVTAPHLALEDEALTSIRLNGEDVPSQADGWYVDEDIHTVPLPPLHVGLNILEITVPIGPRTNLEAFYLLGDFGVRLNGTQKTVTSPVHRLGFGDITSQGLPFYTGNLLYKMHVRTQGGLTLRVPRYRGGLIKVFVDGTEAGNIIFSPYSLALPDLSAGDHEIVLRLYGTRYNGF
;
A
#
# COMPACT_ATOMS: atom_id res chain seq x y z
N PRO A 1 -1.25 -41.15 5.42
CA PRO A 1 -1.33 -39.73 5.73
C PRO A 1 -1.25 -39.62 7.24
N TYR A 2 -0.12 -39.12 7.75
CA TYR A 2 -0.01 -38.75 9.15
C TYR A 2 -0.81 -37.47 9.32
N LEU A 3 -2.03 -37.59 9.88
CA LEU A 3 -2.75 -36.46 10.46
C LEU A 3 -1.91 -36.03 11.66
N LEU A 4 -1.10 -35.01 11.46
CA LEU A 4 -0.42 -34.34 12.55
C LEU A 4 -1.53 -33.72 13.41
N LYS A 5 -1.67 -34.17 14.67
CA LYS A 5 -2.57 -33.52 15.62
C LYS A 5 -2.17 -32.06 15.70
N GLU A 6 -3.12 -31.16 15.55
CA GLU A 6 -2.95 -29.77 15.92
C GLU A 6 -2.59 -29.71 17.40
N GLU A 7 -1.36 -29.38 17.72
CA GLU A 7 -1.00 -29.00 19.07
C GLU A 7 -1.57 -27.60 19.28
N GLU A 8 -2.54 -27.49 20.19
CA GLU A 8 -3.06 -26.20 20.62
C GLU A 8 -1.92 -25.31 21.12
N ALA A 9 -1.94 -24.05 20.73
CA ALA A 9 -1.01 -23.06 21.22
C ALA A 9 -1.20 -22.91 22.74
N LYS A 10 -0.13 -23.09 23.51
CA LYS A 10 -0.18 -23.07 24.99
C LYS A 10 0.26 -21.72 25.56
N ASP A 11 0.97 -20.95 24.78
CA ASP A 11 1.54 -19.66 25.16
C ASP A 11 0.98 -18.53 24.32
N HIS A 12 1.18 -17.29 24.77
CA HIS A 12 0.76 -16.09 24.07
C HIS A 12 1.95 -15.14 23.94
N LEU A 13 2.04 -14.49 22.80
CA LEU A 13 3.02 -13.44 22.52
C LEU A 13 2.30 -12.11 22.34
N THR A 14 2.68 -11.11 23.11
CA THR A 14 2.20 -9.74 22.91
C THR A 14 3.25 -8.92 22.17
N LEU A 15 2.89 -8.46 20.99
CA LEU A 15 3.65 -7.51 20.19
C LEU A 15 3.17 -6.10 20.49
N ARG A 16 4.08 -5.19 20.76
CA ARG A 16 3.78 -3.80 21.05
C ARG A 16 4.39 -2.88 20.01
N PHE A 17 3.53 -2.13 19.33
CA PHE A 17 3.90 -1.18 18.31
C PHE A 17 3.67 0.25 18.80
N THR A 18 4.62 1.12 18.51
CA THR A 18 4.54 2.54 18.81
C THR A 18 4.31 3.29 17.51
N ILE A 19 3.20 4.02 17.42
CA ILE A 19 2.73 4.70 16.21
C ILE A 19 2.66 6.21 16.47
N PRO A 20 3.73 6.97 16.20
CA PRO A 20 3.67 8.43 16.22
C PRO A 20 2.77 8.93 15.10
N SER A 21 1.86 9.86 15.40
CA SER A 21 0.98 10.48 14.42
C SER A 21 0.98 12.00 14.54
N GLU A 22 1.08 12.70 13.42
CA GLU A 22 0.97 14.16 13.33
C GLU A 22 -0.48 14.61 13.10
N ILE A 23 -1.36 13.66 12.79
CA ILE A 23 -2.77 13.90 12.51
C ILE A 23 -3.64 12.94 13.32
N GLU A 24 -4.92 13.26 13.44
CA GLU A 24 -5.94 12.29 13.78
C GLU A 24 -6.29 11.45 12.55
N VAL A 25 -6.37 10.11 12.71
CA VAL A 25 -6.88 9.20 11.67
C VAL A 25 -8.20 8.64 12.17
N THR A 26 -9.30 9.04 11.55
CA THR A 26 -10.65 8.79 12.07
C THR A 26 -11.16 7.36 11.87
N ALA A 27 -10.68 6.65 10.84
CA ALA A 27 -11.13 5.31 10.50
C ALA A 27 -9.94 4.41 10.09
N PRO A 28 -8.98 4.16 10.98
CA PRO A 28 -7.89 3.24 10.70
C PRO A 28 -8.39 1.78 10.79
N HIS A 29 -7.73 0.88 10.07
CA HIS A 29 -7.94 -0.56 10.17
C HIS A 29 -6.61 -1.25 10.43
N LEU A 30 -6.68 -2.35 11.15
CA LEU A 30 -5.59 -3.31 11.25
C LEU A 30 -5.90 -4.48 10.31
N ALA A 31 -4.96 -4.79 9.40
CA ALA A 31 -5.08 -5.98 8.57
C ALA A 31 -4.08 -7.04 9.05
N LEU A 32 -4.58 -8.25 9.28
CA LEU A 32 -3.84 -9.37 9.84
C LEU A 32 -4.49 -10.71 9.49
N GLU A 33 -3.71 -11.77 9.54
CA GLU A 33 -4.22 -13.14 9.52
C GLU A 33 -4.67 -13.56 10.92
N ASP A 34 -5.56 -14.56 11.02
CA ASP A 34 -6.02 -15.16 12.28
C ASP A 34 -6.57 -14.15 13.31
N GLU A 35 -7.27 -13.10 12.86
CA GLU A 35 -7.83 -12.05 13.72
C GLU A 35 -8.74 -12.63 14.82
N ALA A 36 -9.47 -13.70 14.53
CA ALA A 36 -10.37 -14.34 15.47
C ALA A 36 -9.66 -14.96 16.69
N LEU A 37 -8.36 -15.28 16.54
CA LEU A 37 -7.51 -15.84 17.60
C LEU A 37 -6.68 -14.76 18.28
N THR A 38 -6.79 -13.51 17.84
CA THR A 38 -5.92 -12.40 18.21
C THR A 38 -6.64 -11.42 19.13
N SER A 39 -6.00 -11.02 20.23
CA SER A 39 -6.47 -9.90 21.06
C SER A 39 -5.77 -8.62 20.64
N ILE A 40 -6.56 -7.57 20.41
CA ILE A 40 -6.08 -6.27 19.94
C ILE A 40 -6.40 -5.21 20.99
N ARG A 41 -5.41 -4.36 21.31
CA ARG A 41 -5.62 -3.18 22.16
C ARG A 41 -4.98 -1.96 21.51
N LEU A 42 -5.71 -0.84 21.52
CA LEU A 42 -5.21 0.44 21.07
C LEU A 42 -5.28 1.46 22.22
N ASN A 43 -4.15 2.08 22.54
CA ASN A 43 -4.03 3.07 23.62
C ASN A 43 -4.57 2.56 24.98
N GLY A 44 -4.46 1.25 25.23
CA GLY A 44 -4.91 0.61 26.46
C GLY A 44 -6.37 0.16 26.46
N GLU A 45 -7.13 0.44 25.41
CA GLU A 45 -8.52 0.00 25.25
C GLU A 45 -8.59 -1.25 24.36
N ASP A 46 -9.44 -2.21 24.75
CA ASP A 46 -9.66 -3.44 23.99
C ASP A 46 -10.43 -3.12 22.71
N VAL A 47 -9.99 -3.69 21.60
CA VAL A 47 -10.62 -3.58 20.28
C VAL A 47 -11.25 -4.92 19.92
N PRO A 48 -12.56 -4.95 19.57
CA PRO A 48 -13.18 -6.18 19.10
C PRO A 48 -12.47 -6.73 17.85
N SER A 49 -12.02 -7.98 17.90
CA SER A 49 -11.38 -8.67 16.77
C SER A 49 -12.44 -9.19 15.79
N GLN A 50 -13.26 -8.29 15.26
CA GLN A 50 -14.30 -8.59 14.29
C GLN A 50 -13.92 -8.04 12.92
N ALA A 51 -13.70 -8.92 11.96
CA ALA A 51 -13.40 -8.53 10.59
C ALA A 51 -14.59 -7.86 9.90
N ASP A 52 -14.30 -6.83 9.09
CA ASP A 52 -15.25 -6.14 8.23
C ASP A 52 -14.90 -6.24 6.74
N GLY A 53 -13.77 -6.83 6.40
CA GLY A 53 -13.28 -7.00 5.04
C GLY A 53 -11.96 -7.74 4.98
N TRP A 54 -11.22 -7.54 3.88
CA TRP A 54 -9.91 -8.15 3.66
C TRP A 54 -8.97 -7.19 2.91
N TYR A 55 -7.67 -7.42 3.01
CA TYR A 55 -6.63 -6.60 2.38
C TYR A 55 -5.68 -7.45 1.55
N VAL A 56 -5.62 -7.23 0.24
CA VAL A 56 -4.70 -7.86 -0.72
C VAL A 56 -4.95 -9.35 -0.93
N ASP A 57 -5.22 -10.11 0.12
CA ASP A 57 -5.54 -11.54 0.13
C ASP A 57 -6.75 -11.77 1.02
N GLU A 58 -7.59 -12.75 0.69
CA GLU A 58 -8.82 -13.05 1.45
C GLU A 58 -8.53 -13.58 2.85
N ASP A 59 -7.33 -14.12 3.09
CA ASP A 59 -6.89 -14.60 4.40
C ASP A 59 -6.38 -13.45 5.31
N ILE A 60 -6.09 -12.27 4.76
CA ILE A 60 -5.67 -11.09 5.53
C ILE A 60 -6.90 -10.23 5.83
N HIS A 61 -7.52 -10.46 6.98
CA HIS A 61 -8.74 -9.79 7.38
C HIS A 61 -8.49 -8.37 7.89
N THR A 62 -9.44 -7.46 7.65
CA THR A 62 -9.41 -6.09 8.18
C THR A 62 -10.28 -5.95 9.41
N VAL A 63 -9.73 -5.37 10.47
CA VAL A 63 -10.42 -5.08 11.74
C VAL A 63 -10.45 -3.57 11.94
N PRO A 64 -11.63 -2.94 12.10
CA PRO A 64 -11.73 -1.52 12.39
C PRO A 64 -11.05 -1.18 13.72
N LEU A 65 -10.23 -0.14 13.72
CA LEU A 65 -9.64 0.40 14.93
C LEU A 65 -10.33 1.71 15.36
N PRO A 66 -10.33 2.04 16.66
CA PRO A 66 -10.61 3.39 17.11
C PRO A 66 -9.67 4.42 16.44
N PRO A 67 -10.05 5.70 16.42
CA PRO A 67 -9.20 6.74 15.83
C PRO A 67 -7.80 6.80 16.44
N LEU A 68 -6.79 7.02 15.61
CA LEU A 68 -5.47 7.38 16.09
C LEU A 68 -5.47 8.85 16.49
N HIS A 69 -4.87 9.15 17.64
CA HIS A 69 -4.73 10.52 18.13
C HIS A 69 -3.45 11.17 17.59
N VAL A 70 -3.44 12.49 17.54
CA VAL A 70 -2.20 13.24 17.38
C VAL A 70 -1.27 12.93 18.57
N GLY A 71 -0.02 12.61 18.27
CA GLY A 71 0.97 12.18 19.27
C GLY A 71 1.28 10.68 19.16
N LEU A 72 1.54 10.06 20.28
CA LEU A 72 2.00 8.69 20.35
C LEU A 72 0.83 7.75 20.61
N ASN A 73 0.57 6.83 19.68
CA ASN A 73 -0.38 5.75 19.85
C ASN A 73 0.36 4.44 20.11
N ILE A 74 -0.25 3.57 20.90
CA ILE A 74 0.30 2.26 21.26
C ILE A 74 -0.70 1.20 20.83
N LEU A 75 -0.28 0.35 19.90
CA LEU A 75 -1.01 -0.83 19.44
C LEU A 75 -0.37 -2.06 20.04
N GLU A 76 -1.15 -2.85 20.75
CA GLU A 76 -0.74 -4.15 21.30
C GLU A 76 -1.56 -5.25 20.63
N ILE A 77 -0.86 -6.26 20.13
CA ILE A 77 -1.44 -7.41 19.44
C ILE A 77 -0.95 -8.65 20.17
N THR A 78 -1.87 -9.43 20.74
CA THR A 78 -1.56 -10.67 21.43
C THR A 78 -2.05 -11.85 20.61
N VAL A 79 -1.14 -12.70 20.20
CA VAL A 79 -1.39 -13.87 19.38
C VAL A 79 -1.05 -15.15 20.16
N PRO A 80 -1.79 -16.24 19.94
CA PRO A 80 -1.40 -17.55 20.47
C PRO A 80 -0.11 -18.01 19.78
N ILE A 81 0.84 -18.56 20.52
CA ILE A 81 2.10 -19.06 19.99
C ILE A 81 2.29 -20.54 20.28
N GLY A 82 2.67 -21.28 19.27
CA GLY A 82 2.96 -22.70 19.31
C GLY A 82 4.04 -23.07 18.30
N PRO A 83 4.41 -24.35 18.18
CA PRO A 83 5.47 -24.82 17.28
C PRO A 83 5.23 -24.52 15.80
N ARG A 84 4.00 -24.19 15.42
CA ARG A 84 3.61 -23.93 14.03
C ARG A 84 3.11 -22.50 13.80
N THR A 85 3.15 -21.65 14.83
CA THR A 85 2.74 -20.26 14.67
C THR A 85 3.67 -19.57 13.69
N ASN A 86 3.10 -19.04 12.63
CA ASN A 86 3.76 -18.17 11.70
C ASN A 86 3.36 -16.72 12.04
N LEU A 87 4.35 -15.89 12.38
CA LEU A 87 4.10 -14.47 12.62
C LEU A 87 4.18 -13.74 11.29
N GLU A 88 3.00 -13.50 10.71
CA GLU A 88 2.87 -12.74 9.48
C GLU A 88 2.95 -11.22 9.72
N ALA A 89 2.95 -10.46 8.65
CA ALA A 89 2.98 -9.01 8.71
C ALA A 89 1.63 -8.45 9.16
N PHE A 90 1.67 -7.40 10.00
CA PHE A 90 0.51 -6.61 10.37
C PHE A 90 0.52 -5.29 9.60
N TYR A 91 -0.62 -4.91 9.03
CA TYR A 91 -0.73 -3.70 8.22
C TYR A 91 -1.67 -2.70 8.90
N LEU A 92 -1.19 -1.49 9.12
CA LEU A 92 -2.03 -0.37 9.51
C LEU A 92 -2.53 0.31 8.24
N LEU A 93 -3.84 0.34 8.06
CA LEU A 93 -4.51 0.91 6.89
C LEU A 93 -5.29 2.16 7.25
N GLY A 94 -5.41 3.10 6.33
CA GLY A 94 -6.17 4.33 6.52
C GLY A 94 -5.80 5.40 5.49
N ASP A 95 -6.48 6.54 5.58
CA ASP A 95 -6.19 7.70 4.74
C ASP A 95 -5.10 8.57 5.39
N PHE A 96 -3.85 8.22 5.17
CA PHE A 96 -2.69 8.92 5.70
C PHE A 96 -1.45 8.72 4.82
N GLY A 97 -0.50 9.64 4.96
CA GLY A 97 0.86 9.48 4.48
C GLY A 97 1.77 8.94 5.58
N VAL A 98 2.97 8.51 5.20
CA VAL A 98 3.98 8.06 6.16
C VAL A 98 5.31 8.75 5.88
N ARG A 99 5.93 9.29 6.93
CA ARG A 99 7.30 9.79 6.89
C ARG A 99 8.23 8.81 7.58
N LEU A 100 9.30 8.45 6.87
CA LEU A 100 10.38 7.63 7.41
C LEU A 100 11.54 8.51 7.90
N ASN A 101 12.04 8.20 9.10
CA ASN A 101 13.30 8.74 9.62
C ASN A 101 14.09 7.58 10.24
N GLY A 102 14.98 6.99 9.45
CA GLY A 102 15.62 5.73 9.79
C GLY A 102 14.59 4.62 9.98
N THR A 103 14.55 4.02 11.15
CA THR A 103 13.59 2.97 11.53
C THR A 103 12.25 3.52 12.01
N GLN A 104 12.19 4.81 12.34
CA GLN A 104 10.97 5.45 12.84
C GLN A 104 10.02 5.74 11.69
N LYS A 105 8.76 5.35 11.87
CA LYS A 105 7.64 5.60 10.97
C LYS A 105 6.67 6.55 11.67
N THR A 106 6.32 7.65 11.01
CA THR A 106 5.36 8.64 11.55
C THR A 106 4.21 8.78 10.58
N VAL A 107 3.00 8.65 11.09
CA VAL A 107 1.76 8.92 10.33
C VAL A 107 1.65 10.42 10.10
N THR A 108 1.39 10.82 8.85
CA THR A 108 1.30 12.21 8.41
C THR A 108 0.02 12.45 7.62
N SER A 109 -0.24 13.68 7.24
CA SER A 109 -1.38 14.01 6.38
C SER A 109 -1.42 13.18 5.10
N PRO A 110 -2.63 12.85 4.61
CA PRO A 110 -2.80 12.15 3.34
C PRO A 110 -2.09 12.86 2.19
N VAL A 111 -1.57 12.06 1.26
CA VAL A 111 -0.88 12.57 0.09
C VAL A 111 -1.88 12.78 -1.05
N HIS A 112 -2.25 14.02 -1.32
CA HIS A 112 -3.23 14.37 -2.36
C HIS A 112 -2.61 14.70 -3.73
N ARG A 113 -1.31 14.96 -3.78
CA ARG A 113 -0.59 15.31 -4.99
C ARG A 113 0.78 14.67 -4.99
N LEU A 114 1.10 14.01 -6.10
CA LEU A 114 2.41 13.42 -6.36
C LEU A 114 3.05 14.12 -7.55
N GLY A 115 4.35 14.37 -7.43
CA GLY A 115 5.19 14.73 -8.57
C GLY A 115 5.69 13.50 -9.32
N PHE A 116 6.33 13.74 -10.47
CA PHE A 116 7.09 12.67 -11.13
C PHE A 116 8.27 12.26 -10.26
N GLY A 117 8.54 10.97 -10.22
CA GLY A 117 9.67 10.41 -9.48
C GLY A 117 9.28 9.37 -8.43
N ASP A 118 10.18 9.15 -7.49
CA ASP A 118 10.00 8.15 -6.44
C ASP A 118 8.93 8.59 -5.42
N ILE A 119 7.83 7.85 -5.34
CA ILE A 119 6.71 8.13 -4.44
C ILE A 119 7.04 7.82 -2.98
N THR A 120 8.03 6.97 -2.73
CA THR A 120 8.41 6.59 -1.36
C THR A 120 8.94 7.79 -0.58
N SER A 121 9.60 8.72 -1.26
CA SER A 121 10.06 10.00 -0.69
C SER A 121 8.97 11.08 -0.62
N GLN A 122 7.79 10.80 -1.21
CA GLN A 122 6.65 11.72 -1.28
C GLN A 122 5.52 11.35 -0.31
N GLY A 123 5.84 10.63 0.76
CA GLY A 123 4.89 10.27 1.81
C GLY A 123 4.18 8.93 1.62
N LEU A 124 4.54 8.16 0.59
CA LEU A 124 3.96 6.85 0.28
C LEU A 124 5.01 5.72 0.25
N PRO A 125 5.81 5.52 1.31
CA PRO A 125 6.90 4.54 1.29
C PRO A 125 6.41 3.09 1.19
N PHE A 126 5.20 2.80 1.64
CA PHE A 126 4.60 1.46 1.66
C PHE A 126 3.51 1.26 0.60
N TYR A 127 3.36 2.20 -0.34
CA TYR A 127 2.34 2.10 -1.36
C TYR A 127 2.65 0.99 -2.37
N THR A 128 1.69 0.11 -2.60
CA THR A 128 1.81 -1.06 -3.48
C THR A 128 0.83 -1.05 -4.65
N GLY A 129 0.02 0.00 -4.75
CA GLY A 129 -0.99 0.15 -5.79
C GLY A 129 -0.44 0.65 -7.14
N ASN A 130 -1.36 0.93 -8.05
CA ASN A 130 -1.05 1.47 -9.37
C ASN A 130 -0.98 3.00 -9.33
N LEU A 131 -0.15 3.58 -10.20
CA LEU A 131 -0.03 5.02 -10.36
C LEU A 131 -0.54 5.48 -11.72
N LEU A 132 -1.25 6.59 -11.73
CA LEU A 132 -1.69 7.26 -12.94
C LEU A 132 -0.96 8.60 -13.09
N TYR A 133 -0.16 8.70 -14.14
CA TYR A 133 0.44 9.97 -14.55
C TYR A 133 -0.38 10.55 -15.69
N LYS A 134 -1.03 11.68 -15.47
CA LYS A 134 -1.84 12.39 -16.47
C LYS A 134 -1.12 13.63 -16.92
N MET A 135 -1.05 13.85 -18.22
CA MET A 135 -0.42 15.02 -18.81
C MET A 135 -1.16 15.46 -20.07
N HIS A 136 -1.17 16.76 -20.31
CA HIS A 136 -1.66 17.34 -21.57
C HIS A 136 -0.43 17.73 -22.41
N VAL A 137 -0.42 17.26 -23.64
CA VAL A 137 0.69 17.44 -24.57
C VAL A 137 0.16 18.02 -25.87
N ARG A 138 0.81 19.08 -26.38
CA ARG A 138 0.56 19.61 -27.72
C ARG A 138 1.63 19.10 -28.67
N THR A 139 1.21 18.42 -29.73
CA THR A 139 2.11 17.90 -30.76
C THR A 139 1.85 18.49 -32.14
N GLN A 140 2.87 18.47 -33.00
CA GLN A 140 2.78 18.79 -34.44
C GLN A 140 2.46 17.57 -35.31
N GLY A 141 2.17 16.43 -34.67
CA GLY A 141 1.96 15.13 -35.29
C GLY A 141 3.05 14.15 -34.87
N GLY A 142 2.65 12.93 -34.58
CA GLY A 142 3.52 11.90 -34.03
C GLY A 142 4.09 12.27 -32.66
N LEU A 143 4.39 11.27 -31.85
CA LEU A 143 5.01 11.44 -30.53
C LEU A 143 5.79 10.18 -30.17
N THR A 144 6.89 10.34 -29.47
CA THR A 144 7.57 9.22 -28.81
C THR A 144 7.61 9.49 -27.31
N LEU A 145 6.95 8.62 -26.57
CA LEU A 145 7.01 8.62 -25.11
C LEU A 145 8.24 7.85 -24.66
N ARG A 146 8.98 8.40 -23.72
CA ARG A 146 10.15 7.76 -23.14
C ARG A 146 10.12 7.87 -21.64
N VAL A 147 10.24 6.74 -20.96
CA VAL A 147 10.36 6.65 -19.51
C VAL A 147 11.78 6.21 -19.17
N PRO A 148 12.66 7.12 -18.73
CA PRO A 148 14.08 6.80 -18.54
C PRO A 148 14.31 5.64 -17.56
N ARG A 149 13.46 5.56 -16.54
CA ARG A 149 13.51 4.53 -15.50
C ARG A 149 12.15 4.42 -14.79
N TYR A 150 11.72 3.21 -14.51
CA TYR A 150 10.60 2.96 -13.60
C TYR A 150 10.80 1.66 -12.83
N ARG A 151 10.05 1.49 -11.74
CA ARG A 151 9.93 0.24 -11.01
C ARG A 151 8.45 -0.14 -10.98
N GLY A 152 8.12 -1.30 -11.51
CA GLY A 152 6.76 -1.78 -11.67
C GLY A 152 6.70 -2.93 -12.65
N GLY A 153 5.52 -3.50 -12.85
CA GLY A 153 5.30 -4.59 -13.78
C GLY A 153 5.35 -4.12 -15.24
N LEU A 154 4.58 -3.09 -15.55
CA LEU A 154 4.48 -2.50 -16.88
C LEU A 154 3.86 -1.09 -16.80
N ILE A 155 3.99 -0.32 -17.88
CA ILE A 155 3.23 0.92 -18.06
C ILE A 155 2.29 0.75 -19.26
N LYS A 156 0.98 0.88 -19.02
CA LYS A 156 0.00 1.05 -20.11
C LYS A 156 -0.12 2.52 -20.45
N VAL A 157 -0.17 2.80 -21.75
CA VAL A 157 -0.29 4.14 -22.30
C VAL A 157 -1.67 4.32 -22.91
N PHE A 158 -2.34 5.39 -22.53
CA PHE A 158 -3.62 5.81 -23.12
C PHE A 158 -3.44 7.19 -23.73
N VAL A 159 -4.07 7.40 -24.88
CA VAL A 159 -4.15 8.68 -25.57
C VAL A 159 -5.62 8.98 -25.74
N ASP A 160 -6.08 10.13 -25.25
CA ASP A 160 -7.48 10.58 -25.31
C ASP A 160 -8.47 9.48 -24.88
N GLY A 161 -8.09 8.74 -23.80
CA GLY A 161 -8.88 7.65 -23.22
C GLY A 161 -8.74 6.30 -23.93
N THR A 162 -8.08 6.22 -25.08
CA THR A 162 -7.89 4.96 -25.83
C THR A 162 -6.53 4.35 -25.56
N GLU A 163 -6.48 3.03 -25.32
CA GLU A 163 -5.21 2.32 -25.12
C GLU A 163 -4.36 2.39 -26.40
N ALA A 164 -3.16 2.96 -26.27
CA ALA A 164 -2.23 3.18 -27.39
C ALA A 164 -1.06 2.21 -27.39
N GLY A 165 -0.80 1.51 -26.27
CA GLY A 165 0.27 0.52 -26.17
C GLY A 165 0.85 0.38 -24.78
N ASN A 166 1.99 -0.35 -24.71
CA ASN A 166 2.63 -0.69 -23.45
C ASN A 166 4.12 -0.39 -23.49
N ILE A 167 4.69 0.03 -22.35
CA ILE A 167 6.12 0.19 -22.14
C ILE A 167 6.55 -0.86 -21.11
N ILE A 168 7.31 -1.87 -21.53
CA ILE A 168 7.69 -3.03 -20.72
C ILE A 168 9.19 -3.21 -20.64
N PHE A 169 9.86 -3.16 -21.78
CA PHE A 169 11.28 -3.45 -21.91
C PHE A 169 12.10 -2.23 -22.32
N SER A 170 13.40 -2.26 -22.01
CA SER A 170 14.35 -1.26 -22.51
C SER A 170 14.27 -1.19 -24.05
N PRO A 171 14.30 0.02 -24.61
CA PRO A 171 14.64 1.33 -24.04
C PRO A 171 13.51 2.08 -23.35
N TYR A 172 12.46 1.40 -22.91
CA TYR A 172 11.30 1.97 -22.20
C TYR A 172 10.66 3.14 -22.96
N SER A 173 10.36 2.92 -24.23
CA SER A 173 9.74 3.92 -25.08
C SER A 173 8.59 3.32 -25.90
N LEU A 174 7.63 4.17 -26.26
CA LEU A 174 6.53 3.87 -27.16
C LEU A 174 6.42 4.97 -28.21
N ALA A 175 6.53 4.61 -29.48
CA ALA A 175 6.30 5.51 -30.59
C ALA A 175 4.80 5.54 -30.94
N LEU A 176 4.26 6.72 -31.17
CA LEU A 176 2.91 7.02 -31.61
C LEU A 176 2.98 7.83 -32.91
N PRO A 177 3.41 7.21 -34.05
CA PRO A 177 3.70 7.94 -35.29
C PRO A 177 2.43 8.53 -35.91
N ASP A 178 1.29 7.88 -35.73
CA ASP A 178 0.02 8.28 -36.34
C ASP A 178 -0.80 9.26 -35.48
N LEU A 179 -0.22 9.75 -34.37
CA LEU A 179 -0.88 10.74 -33.54
C LEU A 179 -1.03 12.04 -34.34
N SER A 180 -2.26 12.56 -34.41
CA SER A 180 -2.56 13.81 -35.12
C SER A 180 -1.88 15.02 -34.49
N ALA A 181 -1.76 16.11 -35.22
CA ALA A 181 -1.37 17.39 -34.62
C ALA A 181 -2.52 17.93 -33.76
N GLY A 182 -2.20 18.48 -32.60
CA GLY A 182 -3.20 19.02 -31.67
C GLY A 182 -2.84 18.81 -30.21
N ASP A 183 -3.82 19.06 -29.36
CA ASP A 183 -3.74 18.84 -27.91
C ASP A 183 -4.28 17.45 -27.59
N HIS A 184 -3.54 16.69 -26.80
CA HIS A 184 -3.88 15.33 -26.41
C HIS A 184 -3.71 15.13 -24.91
N GLU A 185 -4.61 14.36 -24.28
CA GLU A 185 -4.40 13.82 -22.96
C GLU A 185 -3.62 12.50 -23.07
N ILE A 186 -2.47 12.44 -22.41
CA ILE A 186 -1.67 11.20 -22.27
C ILE A 186 -1.81 10.72 -20.83
N VAL A 187 -2.21 9.46 -20.67
CA VAL A 187 -2.26 8.81 -19.36
C VAL A 187 -1.32 7.62 -19.36
N LEU A 188 -0.38 7.62 -18.44
CA LEU A 188 0.49 6.49 -18.16
C LEU A 188 -0.02 5.78 -16.91
N ARG A 189 -0.48 4.54 -17.04
CA ARG A 189 -0.82 3.69 -15.90
C ARG A 189 0.34 2.76 -15.59
N LEU A 190 1.10 3.11 -14.55
CA LEU A 190 2.14 2.24 -14.01
C LEU A 190 1.49 1.20 -13.10
N TYR A 191 1.66 -0.06 -13.43
CA TYR A 191 1.26 -1.17 -12.58
C TYR A 191 2.36 -1.42 -11.55
N GLY A 192 2.03 -1.14 -10.29
CA GLY A 192 2.93 -1.34 -9.16
C GLY A 192 3.21 -2.81 -8.89
N THR A 193 4.15 -3.04 -7.98
CA THR A 193 4.44 -4.36 -7.41
C THR A 193 4.25 -4.28 -5.90
N ARG A 194 4.15 -5.41 -5.22
CA ARG A 194 4.06 -5.46 -3.76
C ARG A 194 5.39 -5.18 -3.04
N TYR A 195 6.42 -4.82 -3.77
CA TYR A 195 7.79 -4.66 -3.25
C TYR A 195 7.90 -3.68 -2.06
N ASN A 196 7.09 -2.63 -2.04
CA ASN A 196 7.12 -1.64 -0.96
C ASN A 196 6.23 -2.03 0.24
N GLY A 197 5.48 -3.11 0.14
CA GLY A 197 4.57 -3.58 1.20
C GLY A 197 5.21 -4.55 2.19
N PHE A 198 6.48 -4.94 1.95
CA PHE A 198 7.22 -5.91 2.77
C PHE A 198 8.55 -5.36 3.21
#